data_94102712c1aa9edafffb1c9fff2127a9
#
_entry.id   94102712c1aa9edafffb1c9fff2127a9
#
_cell.length_a   1.000
_cell.length_b   1.000
_cell.length_c   1.000
_cell.angle_alpha   90.00
_cell.angle_beta   90.00
_cell.angle_gamma   90.00
#
_symmetry.space_group_name_H-M   'P 1'
#
loop_
_entity.id
_entity.type
_entity.pdbx_description
1 polymer ?
#
loop_
_entity_poly.entity_id
_entity_poly.type
_entity_poly.pdbx_seq_one_letter_code
_entity_poly.pdbx_strand_id
1 'polypeptide(L)'
;MSLRFEEKVVLVTGGSRGLGRAFTQCLADAGARVVFSSTGQSTTGAQVEKEMRQAGADVVHLPIVAEEAERLVEQVVSKCGRIDAIIHNGGFVQDKTLRKMSDQQWQAVMGVHLEAAFKLSRTAWPHFETVGGGRLVFISSSAGLYGNFGQANYAAAKLGLYGLARTIELEGAAVNIGANVVAPFGATELNSANMDEDRKAVLRPEYVAPIVAYLAHRECPESGGLFEASAGSFKKVRWQQSAGLILDTSQPVGIDDVAAGWASVCDFTAPSYPSEMRESLRGLYEPHLLSD
;
A
#
# COMPACT_ATOMS: atom_id res chain seq x y z
N MET A 1 2.61 15.13 22.78
CA MET A 1 2.52 16.15 21.70
C MET A 1 1.62 15.57 20.62
N SER A 2 0.74 16.38 20.01
CA SER A 2 -0.09 15.96 18.90
C SER A 2 0.74 15.98 17.62
N LEU A 3 0.74 14.89 16.84
CA LEU A 3 1.38 14.85 15.53
C LEU A 3 0.64 15.78 14.55
N ARG A 4 1.37 16.68 13.88
CA ARG A 4 0.82 17.69 12.99
C ARG A 4 1.55 17.68 11.65
N PHE A 5 0.82 18.01 10.58
CA PHE A 5 1.32 18.14 9.21
C PHE A 5 1.49 19.61 8.79
N GLU A 6 1.75 20.50 9.72
CA GLU A 6 1.92 21.93 9.41
C GLU A 6 3.02 22.13 8.35
N GLU A 7 2.71 22.96 7.35
CA GLU A 7 3.58 23.23 6.19
C GLU A 7 3.90 21.99 5.32
N LYS A 8 3.15 20.90 5.46
CA LYS A 8 3.31 19.69 4.65
C LYS A 8 2.27 19.59 3.56
N VAL A 9 2.70 19.13 2.40
CA VAL A 9 1.84 18.87 1.24
C VAL A 9 1.72 17.37 1.03
N VAL A 10 0.50 16.86 1.09
CA VAL A 10 0.20 15.43 0.94
C VAL A 10 -0.71 15.24 -0.27
N LEU A 11 -0.31 14.36 -1.19
CA LEU A 11 -1.13 13.93 -2.31
C LEU A 11 -1.93 12.68 -1.93
N VAL A 12 -3.24 12.68 -2.19
CA VAL A 12 -4.13 11.52 -2.02
C VAL A 12 -4.78 11.19 -3.36
N THR A 13 -4.44 10.05 -3.98
CA THR A 13 -5.14 9.62 -5.19
C THR A 13 -6.49 9.00 -4.84
N GLY A 14 -7.54 9.35 -5.62
CA GLY A 14 -8.91 8.90 -5.33
C GLY A 14 -9.48 9.48 -4.03
N GLY A 15 -9.14 10.71 -3.69
CA GLY A 15 -9.47 11.37 -2.42
C GLY A 15 -10.89 11.91 -2.28
N SER A 16 -11.77 11.72 -3.28
CA SER A 16 -13.10 12.34 -3.29
C SER A 16 -14.21 11.51 -2.63
N ARG A 17 -13.99 10.23 -2.33
CA ARG A 17 -15.01 9.33 -1.75
C ARG A 17 -14.40 8.20 -0.93
N GLY A 18 -15.24 7.52 -0.14
CA GLY A 18 -14.87 6.33 0.63
C GLY A 18 -13.63 6.53 1.49
N LEU A 19 -12.73 5.55 1.48
CA LEU A 19 -11.45 5.59 2.22
C LEU A 19 -10.62 6.83 1.86
N GLY A 20 -10.48 7.15 0.58
CA GLY A 20 -9.68 8.30 0.15
C GLY A 20 -10.19 9.63 0.71
N ARG A 21 -11.53 9.83 0.78
CA ARG A 21 -12.11 11.03 1.42
C ARG A 21 -11.80 11.08 2.91
N ALA A 22 -11.88 9.93 3.60
CA ALA A 22 -11.53 9.85 5.01
C ALA A 22 -10.04 10.16 5.25
N PHE A 23 -9.14 9.71 4.37
CA PHE A 23 -7.72 10.05 4.44
C PHE A 23 -7.48 11.54 4.21
N THR A 24 -8.14 12.12 3.19
CA THR A 24 -8.07 13.56 2.89
C THR A 24 -8.51 14.39 4.09
N GLN A 25 -9.62 14.03 4.71
CA GLN A 25 -10.14 14.75 5.88
C GLN A 25 -9.21 14.63 7.08
N CYS A 26 -8.77 13.41 7.42
CA CYS A 26 -7.89 13.15 8.56
C CYS A 26 -6.57 13.93 8.46
N LEU A 27 -5.97 14.00 7.27
CA LEU A 27 -4.75 14.75 7.02
C LEU A 27 -4.96 16.26 7.10
N ALA A 28 -6.07 16.75 6.55
CA ALA A 28 -6.42 18.16 6.61
C ALA A 28 -6.69 18.61 8.05
N ASP A 29 -7.39 17.80 8.86
CA ASP A 29 -7.62 18.03 10.29
C ASP A 29 -6.30 18.05 11.09
N ALA A 30 -5.31 17.27 10.61
CA ALA A 30 -3.96 17.29 11.18
C ALA A 30 -3.10 18.46 10.69
N GLY A 31 -3.63 19.37 9.85
CA GLY A 31 -2.94 20.59 9.41
C GLY A 31 -2.17 20.47 8.09
N ALA A 32 -2.33 19.35 7.34
CA ALA A 32 -1.73 19.25 6.02
C ALA A 32 -2.45 20.13 4.99
N ARG A 33 -1.68 20.65 4.04
CA ARG A 33 -2.26 20.99 2.73
C ARG A 33 -2.44 19.71 1.95
N VAL A 34 -3.68 19.31 1.68
CA VAL A 34 -3.98 18.07 0.98
C VAL A 34 -4.36 18.35 -0.47
N VAL A 35 -3.58 17.83 -1.41
CA VAL A 35 -4.00 17.75 -2.81
C VAL A 35 -4.60 16.37 -3.03
N PHE A 36 -5.84 16.33 -3.50
CA PHE A 36 -6.45 15.04 -3.82
C PHE A 36 -6.88 14.96 -5.28
N SER A 37 -6.72 13.78 -5.86
CA SER A 37 -7.12 13.53 -7.24
C SER A 37 -8.39 12.70 -7.33
N SER A 38 -9.10 12.85 -8.43
CA SER A 38 -10.22 12.00 -8.80
C SER A 38 -10.35 11.90 -10.32
N THR A 39 -11.19 10.95 -10.81
CA THR A 39 -11.51 10.88 -12.24
C THR A 39 -12.17 12.19 -12.69
N GLY A 40 -11.71 12.76 -13.81
CA GLY A 40 -12.16 14.07 -14.31
C GLY A 40 -13.65 14.15 -14.72
N GLN A 41 -14.35 13.03 -14.72
CA GLN A 41 -15.78 12.96 -15.06
C GLN A 41 -16.72 13.20 -13.86
N SER A 42 -16.18 13.36 -12.65
CA SER A 42 -16.96 13.47 -11.41
C SER A 42 -17.00 14.91 -10.91
N THR A 43 -18.18 15.50 -10.88
CA THR A 43 -18.45 16.76 -10.12
C THR A 43 -18.21 16.60 -8.63
N THR A 44 -18.13 15.36 -8.14
CA THR A 44 -17.94 15.01 -6.74
C THR A 44 -16.62 15.57 -6.17
N GLY A 45 -15.53 15.57 -6.93
CA GLY A 45 -14.24 16.08 -6.44
C GLY A 45 -14.27 17.58 -6.14
N ALA A 46 -14.81 18.39 -7.06
CA ALA A 46 -14.96 19.84 -6.86
C ALA A 46 -15.95 20.17 -5.72
N GLN A 47 -17.00 19.37 -5.58
CA GLN A 47 -17.97 19.53 -4.50
C GLN A 47 -17.32 19.22 -3.14
N VAL A 48 -16.55 18.12 -3.03
CA VAL A 48 -15.81 17.75 -1.82
C VAL A 48 -14.78 18.82 -1.44
N GLU A 49 -14.04 19.35 -2.41
CA GLU A 49 -13.13 20.48 -2.17
C GLU A 49 -13.86 21.67 -1.56
N LYS A 50 -14.99 22.06 -2.16
CA LYS A 50 -15.80 23.18 -1.67
C LYS A 50 -16.29 22.95 -0.25
N GLU A 51 -16.83 21.78 0.05
CA GLU A 51 -17.32 21.40 1.38
C GLU A 51 -16.21 21.45 2.44
N MET A 52 -15.07 20.82 2.15
CA MET A 52 -13.93 20.78 3.07
C MET A 52 -13.34 22.17 3.30
N ARG A 53 -13.21 22.99 2.26
CA ARG A 53 -12.70 24.38 2.39
C ARG A 53 -13.66 25.27 3.18
N GLN A 54 -14.96 25.09 3.03
CA GLN A 54 -15.96 25.80 3.86
C GLN A 54 -15.88 25.41 5.33
N ALA A 55 -15.43 24.18 5.62
CA ALA A 55 -15.13 23.70 6.97
C ALA A 55 -13.73 24.13 7.49
N GLY A 56 -12.97 24.93 6.72
CA GLY A 56 -11.66 25.44 7.11
C GLY A 56 -10.46 24.57 6.71
N ALA A 57 -10.64 23.49 5.97
CA ALA A 57 -9.55 22.63 5.52
C ALA A 57 -8.75 23.23 4.34
N ASP A 58 -7.44 23.09 4.35
CA ASP A 58 -6.55 23.46 3.21
C ASP A 58 -6.45 22.30 2.23
N VAL A 59 -7.41 22.22 1.32
CA VAL A 59 -7.50 21.14 0.32
C VAL A 59 -7.58 21.71 -1.09
N VAL A 60 -7.03 20.96 -2.05
CA VAL A 60 -7.05 21.28 -3.48
C VAL A 60 -7.43 20.01 -4.26
N HIS A 61 -8.45 20.12 -5.10
CA HIS A 61 -8.84 19.06 -6.02
C HIS A 61 -8.11 19.18 -7.36
N LEU A 62 -7.58 18.05 -7.86
CA LEU A 62 -7.06 17.90 -9.23
C LEU A 62 -7.87 16.83 -9.96
N PRO A 63 -8.58 17.18 -11.06
CA PRO A 63 -9.31 16.23 -11.89
C PRO A 63 -8.35 15.44 -12.80
N ILE A 64 -7.42 14.72 -12.21
CA ILE A 64 -6.37 13.95 -12.88
C ILE A 64 -6.43 12.52 -12.35
N VAL A 65 -6.43 11.54 -13.23
CA VAL A 65 -6.45 10.12 -12.85
C VAL A 65 -5.07 9.65 -12.39
N ALA A 66 -5.02 8.61 -11.58
CA ALA A 66 -3.75 8.11 -11.02
C ALA A 66 -2.79 7.58 -12.09
N GLU A 67 -3.31 7.11 -13.22
CA GLU A 67 -2.51 6.67 -14.37
C GLU A 67 -1.71 7.79 -15.05
N GLU A 68 -2.14 9.05 -14.91
CA GLU A 68 -1.40 10.24 -15.32
C GLU A 68 -0.44 10.71 -14.19
N ALA A 69 0.26 9.78 -13.58
CA ALA A 69 1.04 9.95 -12.35
C ALA A 69 2.07 11.10 -12.45
N GLU A 70 2.81 11.16 -13.56
CA GLU A 70 3.82 12.19 -13.78
C GLU A 70 3.18 13.59 -13.79
N ARG A 71 2.13 13.76 -14.58
CA ARG A 71 1.37 15.01 -14.63
C ARG A 71 0.79 15.39 -13.28
N LEU A 72 0.30 14.42 -12.53
CA LEU A 72 -0.29 14.65 -11.22
C LEU A 72 0.74 15.18 -10.23
N VAL A 73 1.91 14.56 -10.11
CA VAL A 73 3.00 15.03 -9.23
C VAL A 73 3.49 16.41 -9.65
N GLU A 74 3.72 16.65 -10.93
CA GLU A 74 4.15 17.95 -11.45
C GLU A 74 3.14 19.07 -11.12
N GLN A 75 1.84 18.80 -11.24
CA GLN A 75 0.79 19.75 -10.87
C GLN A 75 0.76 20.03 -9.37
N VAL A 76 1.00 19.04 -8.51
CA VAL A 76 1.12 19.24 -7.06
C VAL A 76 2.28 20.16 -6.76
N VAL A 77 3.46 19.87 -7.28
CA VAL A 77 4.68 20.65 -7.04
C VAL A 77 4.54 22.08 -7.61
N SER A 78 4.00 22.23 -8.82
CA SER A 78 3.75 23.54 -9.43
C SER A 78 2.80 24.42 -8.61
N LYS A 79 1.74 23.83 -8.01
CA LYS A 79 0.73 24.58 -7.23
C LYS A 79 1.14 24.84 -5.79
N CYS A 80 1.89 23.91 -5.18
CA CYS A 80 2.18 23.94 -3.75
C CYS A 80 3.65 24.17 -3.42
N GLY A 81 4.54 24.16 -4.42
CA GLY A 81 5.99 24.36 -4.25
C GLY A 81 6.74 23.15 -3.68
N ARG A 82 6.02 22.13 -3.21
CA ARG A 82 6.60 20.94 -2.57
C ARG A 82 5.64 19.75 -2.59
N ILE A 83 6.16 18.57 -2.29
CA ILE A 83 5.41 17.38 -1.94
C ILE A 83 6.16 16.64 -0.81
N ASP A 84 5.46 16.21 0.24
CA ASP A 84 6.07 15.56 1.42
C ASP A 84 5.61 14.11 1.57
N ALA A 85 4.39 13.79 1.14
CA ALA A 85 3.89 12.41 1.15
C ALA A 85 2.89 12.15 0.03
N ILE A 86 2.76 10.87 -0.34
CA ILE A 86 1.74 10.40 -1.29
C ILE A 86 1.01 9.23 -0.66
N ILE A 87 -0.33 9.29 -0.67
CA ILE A 87 -1.21 8.18 -0.38
C ILE A 87 -1.83 7.70 -1.69
N HIS A 88 -1.36 6.55 -2.18
CA HIS A 88 -1.90 5.95 -3.40
C HIS A 88 -3.07 5.03 -3.04
N ASN A 89 -4.28 5.57 -3.18
CA ASN A 89 -5.53 4.89 -2.85
C ASN A 89 -6.43 4.67 -4.07
N GLY A 90 -6.38 5.55 -5.05
CA GLY A 90 -7.25 5.51 -6.23
C GLY A 90 -7.18 4.18 -6.99
N GLY A 91 -8.34 3.72 -7.46
CA GLY A 91 -8.43 2.52 -8.27
C GLY A 91 -9.84 1.95 -8.38
N PHE A 92 -9.95 0.86 -9.11
CA PHE A 92 -11.20 0.13 -9.37
C PHE A 92 -10.92 -1.37 -9.45
N VAL A 93 -11.98 -2.17 -9.48
CA VAL A 93 -11.91 -3.62 -9.67
C VAL A 93 -12.58 -4.01 -10.99
N GLN A 94 -12.06 -5.05 -11.63
CA GLN A 94 -12.68 -5.72 -12.79
C GLN A 94 -12.62 -7.23 -12.56
N ASP A 95 -13.61 -7.73 -11.82
CA ASP A 95 -13.67 -9.10 -11.37
C ASP A 95 -14.05 -10.06 -12.51
N LYS A 96 -13.21 -11.05 -12.72
CA LYS A 96 -13.42 -12.19 -13.63
C LYS A 96 -12.62 -13.39 -13.14
N THR A 97 -13.16 -14.58 -13.31
CA THR A 97 -12.37 -15.80 -13.10
C THR A 97 -11.15 -15.79 -14.03
N LEU A 98 -10.02 -16.30 -13.56
CA LEU A 98 -8.75 -16.29 -14.30
C LEU A 98 -8.91 -16.77 -15.75
N ARG A 99 -9.66 -17.87 -15.96
CA ARG A 99 -9.89 -18.43 -17.29
C ARG A 99 -10.65 -17.48 -18.25
N LYS A 100 -11.45 -16.54 -17.72
CA LYS A 100 -12.31 -15.64 -18.50
C LYS A 100 -11.82 -14.19 -18.49
N MET A 101 -10.76 -13.90 -17.76
CA MET A 101 -10.17 -12.57 -17.66
C MET A 101 -9.47 -12.23 -18.98
N SER A 102 -9.76 -11.07 -19.53
CA SER A 102 -9.07 -10.57 -20.73
C SER A 102 -7.80 -9.83 -20.37
N ASP A 103 -6.85 -9.77 -21.32
CA ASP A 103 -5.62 -8.99 -21.17
C ASP A 103 -5.93 -7.50 -20.89
N GLN A 104 -6.97 -6.95 -21.49
CA GLN A 104 -7.40 -5.58 -21.24
C GLN A 104 -7.85 -5.38 -19.77
N GLN A 105 -8.62 -6.32 -19.21
CA GLN A 105 -9.03 -6.27 -17.81
C GLN A 105 -7.84 -6.40 -16.86
N TRP A 106 -6.89 -7.26 -17.21
CA TRP A 106 -5.64 -7.42 -16.48
C TRP A 106 -4.84 -6.12 -16.48
N GLN A 107 -4.53 -5.59 -17.68
CA GLN A 107 -3.72 -4.39 -17.84
C GLN A 107 -4.34 -3.15 -17.20
N ALA A 108 -5.65 -2.95 -17.31
CA ALA A 108 -6.34 -1.82 -16.71
C ALA A 108 -6.20 -1.80 -15.18
N VAL A 109 -6.34 -2.95 -14.52
CA VAL A 109 -6.20 -3.04 -13.06
C VAL A 109 -4.74 -2.93 -12.62
N MET A 110 -3.80 -3.58 -13.33
CA MET A 110 -2.37 -3.43 -13.08
C MET A 110 -1.91 -1.97 -13.26
N GLY A 111 -2.40 -1.29 -14.29
CA GLY A 111 -2.10 0.09 -14.60
C GLY A 111 -2.47 1.05 -13.49
N VAL A 112 -3.72 1.02 -13.04
CA VAL A 112 -4.20 1.96 -12.01
C VAL A 112 -3.64 1.69 -10.61
N HIS A 113 -3.35 0.42 -10.27
CA HIS A 113 -2.93 0.08 -8.92
C HIS A 113 -1.41 0.00 -8.76
N LEU A 114 -0.70 -0.74 -9.62
CA LEU A 114 0.73 -1.00 -9.45
C LEU A 114 1.60 -0.08 -10.30
N GLU A 115 1.31 0.05 -11.58
CA GLU A 115 2.09 0.91 -12.46
C GLU A 115 1.99 2.39 -12.06
N ALA A 116 0.80 2.85 -11.69
CA ALA A 116 0.61 4.21 -11.19
C ALA A 116 1.41 4.45 -9.89
N ALA A 117 1.43 3.48 -8.95
CA ALA A 117 2.24 3.58 -7.74
C ALA A 117 3.73 3.72 -8.05
N PHE A 118 4.25 2.92 -8.98
CA PHE A 118 5.63 3.02 -9.45
C PHE A 118 5.93 4.41 -10.06
N LYS A 119 5.09 4.88 -10.97
CA LYS A 119 5.26 6.19 -11.63
C LYS A 119 5.19 7.34 -10.63
N LEU A 120 4.21 7.34 -9.72
CA LEU A 120 4.08 8.34 -8.64
C LEU A 120 5.36 8.39 -7.79
N SER A 121 5.86 7.22 -7.37
CA SER A 121 7.06 7.11 -6.55
C SER A 121 8.29 7.66 -7.26
N ARG A 122 8.52 7.22 -8.50
CA ARG A 122 9.65 7.63 -9.32
C ARG A 122 9.64 9.14 -9.60
N THR A 123 8.48 9.69 -9.95
CA THR A 123 8.37 11.13 -10.28
C THR A 123 8.49 11.99 -9.04
N ALA A 124 7.97 11.55 -7.89
CA ALA A 124 8.09 12.31 -6.66
C ALA A 124 9.48 12.24 -6.01
N TRP A 125 10.29 11.25 -6.36
CA TRP A 125 11.58 10.99 -5.71
C TRP A 125 12.49 12.21 -5.62
N PRO A 126 12.85 12.93 -6.72
CA PRO A 126 13.71 14.10 -6.65
C PRO A 126 13.09 15.25 -5.84
N HIS A 127 11.77 15.34 -5.79
CA HIS A 127 11.08 16.35 -4.98
C HIS A 127 11.15 16.01 -3.50
N PHE A 128 11.06 14.73 -3.14
CA PHE A 128 11.27 14.28 -1.77
C PHE A 128 12.69 14.57 -1.29
N GLU A 129 13.72 14.32 -2.11
CA GLU A 129 15.11 14.66 -1.79
C GLU A 129 15.26 16.16 -1.52
N THR A 130 14.63 17.02 -2.31
CA THR A 130 14.68 18.48 -2.15
C THR A 130 14.13 18.95 -0.80
N VAL A 131 13.13 18.26 -0.23
CA VAL A 131 12.51 18.62 1.05
C VAL A 131 13.04 17.81 2.25
N GLY A 132 14.11 17.01 2.02
CA GLY A 132 14.80 16.23 3.05
C GLY A 132 14.11 14.93 3.45
N GLY A 133 13.38 14.33 2.50
CA GLY A 133 12.74 13.03 2.64
C GLY A 133 11.26 13.02 2.23
N GLY A 134 10.69 11.83 2.12
CA GLY A 134 9.29 11.64 1.71
C GLY A 134 8.67 10.38 2.26
N ARG A 135 7.34 10.32 2.26
CA ARG A 135 6.60 9.13 2.69
C ARG A 135 5.59 8.69 1.63
N LEU A 136 5.57 7.41 1.37
CA LEU A 136 4.65 6.76 0.46
C LEU A 136 3.77 5.78 1.24
N VAL A 137 2.46 5.86 1.10
CA VAL A 137 1.53 4.90 1.68
C VAL A 137 0.70 4.31 0.55
N PHE A 138 0.89 3.03 0.29
CA PHE A 138 0.14 2.31 -0.73
C PHE A 138 -1.04 1.58 -0.11
N ILE A 139 -2.22 1.81 -0.65
CA ILE A 139 -3.43 1.14 -0.20
C ILE A 139 -3.59 -0.19 -0.95
N SER A 140 -3.30 -1.28 -0.23
CA SER A 140 -3.45 -2.66 -0.68
C SER A 140 -4.87 -3.18 -0.38
N SER A 141 -5.01 -4.47 -0.20
CA SER A 141 -6.27 -5.17 0.14
C SER A 141 -5.94 -6.54 0.74
N SER A 142 -6.82 -7.05 1.58
CA SER A 142 -6.77 -8.45 2.02
C SER A 142 -6.80 -9.44 0.84
N ALA A 143 -7.42 -9.05 -0.30
CA ALA A 143 -7.35 -9.83 -1.53
C ALA A 143 -5.92 -9.98 -2.06
N GLY A 144 -5.04 -8.98 -1.86
CA GLY A 144 -3.63 -9.08 -2.20
C GLY A 144 -2.86 -10.04 -1.28
N LEU A 145 -3.24 -10.12 -0.01
CA LEU A 145 -2.55 -10.93 0.99
C LEU A 145 -2.98 -12.41 0.94
N TYR A 146 -4.28 -12.63 0.76
CA TYR A 146 -4.90 -13.98 0.92
C TYR A 146 -5.53 -14.52 -0.37
N GLY A 147 -5.52 -13.72 -1.45
CA GLY A 147 -6.26 -14.03 -2.66
C GLY A 147 -7.76 -13.78 -2.51
N ASN A 148 -8.45 -13.64 -3.65
CA ASN A 148 -9.90 -13.60 -3.71
C ASN A 148 -10.40 -14.17 -5.04
N PHE A 149 -11.50 -14.92 -5.01
CA PHE A 149 -12.06 -15.54 -6.21
C PHE A 149 -12.45 -14.47 -7.24
N GLY A 150 -11.97 -14.64 -8.46
CA GLY A 150 -12.27 -13.72 -9.56
C GLY A 150 -11.42 -12.43 -9.59
N GLN A 151 -10.43 -12.27 -8.73
CA GLN A 151 -9.62 -11.06 -8.59
C GLN A 151 -8.12 -11.28 -8.84
N ALA A 152 -7.76 -12.13 -9.79
CA ALA A 152 -6.36 -12.44 -10.06
C ALA A 152 -5.52 -11.19 -10.41
N ASN A 153 -6.05 -10.28 -11.26
CA ASN A 153 -5.44 -9.00 -11.60
C ASN A 153 -5.29 -8.08 -10.36
N TYR A 154 -6.36 -7.93 -9.60
CA TYR A 154 -6.40 -7.06 -8.42
C TYR A 154 -5.49 -7.59 -7.30
N ALA A 155 -5.57 -8.89 -7.00
CA ALA A 155 -4.74 -9.52 -5.98
C ALA A 155 -3.24 -9.39 -6.31
N ALA A 156 -2.85 -9.67 -7.58
CA ALA A 156 -1.47 -9.52 -8.03
C ALA A 156 -0.99 -8.06 -7.91
N ALA A 157 -1.79 -7.09 -8.37
CA ALA A 157 -1.44 -5.67 -8.26
C ALA A 157 -1.29 -5.23 -6.80
N LYS A 158 -2.21 -5.62 -5.92
CA LYS A 158 -2.22 -5.22 -4.51
C LYS A 158 -1.11 -5.88 -3.69
N LEU A 159 -0.69 -7.10 -4.00
CA LEU A 159 0.49 -7.70 -3.40
C LEU A 159 1.78 -7.10 -3.97
N GLY A 160 1.81 -6.77 -5.26
CA GLY A 160 2.95 -6.11 -5.91
C GLY A 160 3.33 -4.78 -5.26
N LEU A 161 2.36 -4.05 -4.69
CA LEU A 161 2.62 -2.82 -3.91
C LEU A 161 3.52 -3.08 -2.70
N TYR A 162 3.43 -4.26 -2.07
CA TYR A 162 4.29 -4.61 -0.96
C TYR A 162 5.74 -4.84 -1.42
N GLY A 163 5.95 -5.55 -2.52
CA GLY A 163 7.29 -5.70 -3.13
C GLY A 163 7.91 -4.35 -3.50
N LEU A 164 7.11 -3.43 -4.08
CA LEU A 164 7.55 -2.07 -4.39
C LEU A 164 7.94 -1.29 -3.12
N ALA A 165 7.13 -1.34 -2.06
CA ALA A 165 7.40 -0.66 -0.81
C ALA A 165 8.68 -1.18 -0.13
N ARG A 166 8.92 -2.50 -0.16
CA ARG A 166 10.13 -3.12 0.36
C ARG A 166 11.39 -2.65 -0.37
N THR A 167 11.30 -2.49 -1.69
CA THR A 167 12.44 -1.98 -2.48
C THR A 167 12.68 -0.49 -2.20
N ILE A 168 11.62 0.32 -2.12
CA ILE A 168 11.73 1.75 -1.78
C ILE A 168 12.33 1.97 -0.39
N GLU A 169 12.01 1.12 0.61
CA GLU A 169 12.65 1.16 1.92
C GLU A 169 14.17 1.06 1.82
N LEU A 170 14.66 0.11 1.04
CA LEU A 170 16.11 -0.14 0.88
C LEU A 170 16.80 0.99 0.11
N GLU A 171 16.21 1.44 -0.98
CA GLU A 171 16.79 2.47 -1.85
C GLU A 171 16.67 3.87 -1.23
N GLY A 172 15.59 4.15 -0.50
CA GLY A 172 15.27 5.44 0.09
C GLY A 172 15.90 5.71 1.45
N ALA A 173 16.46 4.70 2.11
CA ALA A 173 16.99 4.82 3.48
C ALA A 173 18.01 5.97 3.64
N ALA A 174 18.94 6.10 2.68
CA ALA A 174 19.99 7.12 2.72
C ALA A 174 19.48 8.55 2.53
N VAL A 175 18.29 8.74 1.94
CA VAL A 175 17.69 10.03 1.63
C VAL A 175 16.37 10.26 2.39
N ASN A 176 16.12 9.47 3.42
CA ASN A 176 14.93 9.56 4.28
C ASN A 176 13.61 9.44 3.49
N ILE A 177 13.58 8.60 2.46
CA ILE A 177 12.36 8.25 1.73
C ILE A 177 11.92 6.87 2.19
N GLY A 178 10.66 6.74 2.63
CA GLY A 178 10.10 5.48 3.09
C GLY A 178 8.75 5.18 2.46
N ALA A 179 8.40 3.89 2.40
CA ALA A 179 7.13 3.42 1.88
C ALA A 179 6.52 2.35 2.78
N ASN A 180 5.20 2.42 2.98
CA ASN A 180 4.44 1.42 3.73
C ASN A 180 3.18 1.01 2.97
N VAL A 181 2.64 -0.13 3.33
CA VAL A 181 1.44 -0.69 2.71
C VAL A 181 0.36 -0.91 3.76
N VAL A 182 -0.85 -0.47 3.47
CA VAL A 182 -2.02 -0.74 4.30
C VAL A 182 -3.03 -1.53 3.48
N ALA A 183 -3.48 -2.67 3.99
CA ALA A 183 -4.62 -3.46 3.51
C ALA A 183 -5.84 -3.13 4.37
N PRO A 184 -6.66 -2.16 3.97
CA PRO A 184 -7.79 -1.72 4.77
C PRO A 184 -9.03 -2.58 4.50
N PHE A 185 -9.91 -2.64 5.51
CA PHE A 185 -11.29 -3.06 5.33
C PHE A 185 -12.23 -2.04 5.95
N GLY A 186 -12.97 -1.34 5.09
CA GLY A 186 -13.97 -0.33 5.48
C GLY A 186 -15.18 -0.39 4.56
N ALA A 187 -16.34 0.00 5.08
CA ALA A 187 -17.56 0.08 4.29
C ALA A 187 -17.46 1.29 3.33
N THR A 188 -17.48 0.99 2.04
CA THR A 188 -17.42 1.98 0.96
C THR A 188 -18.50 1.69 -0.07
N GLU A 189 -18.75 2.59 -0.99
CA GLU A 189 -19.69 2.36 -2.10
C GLU A 189 -19.38 1.09 -2.91
N LEU A 190 -18.11 0.64 -2.91
CA LEU A 190 -17.67 -0.54 -3.64
C LEU A 190 -18.11 -1.86 -3.00
N ASN A 191 -18.33 -1.90 -1.68
CA ASN A 191 -18.54 -3.16 -0.96
C ASN A 191 -19.70 -3.16 0.05
N SER A 192 -20.34 -2.01 0.28
CA SER A 192 -21.37 -1.87 1.34
C SER A 192 -22.79 -2.22 0.90
N ALA A 193 -23.03 -2.51 -0.38
CA ALA A 193 -24.37 -2.76 -0.90
C ALA A 193 -25.11 -3.91 -0.20
N ASN A 194 -24.36 -4.91 0.29
CA ASN A 194 -24.90 -6.09 0.97
C ASN A 194 -24.57 -6.12 2.49
N MET A 195 -24.13 -4.97 3.05
CA MET A 195 -23.85 -4.85 4.48
C MET A 195 -25.06 -4.29 5.23
N ASP A 196 -25.38 -4.87 6.39
CA ASP A 196 -26.32 -4.28 7.33
C ASP A 196 -25.77 -2.99 7.96
N GLU A 197 -26.64 -2.20 8.60
CA GLU A 197 -26.27 -0.90 9.18
C GLU A 197 -25.30 -1.05 10.36
N ASP A 198 -25.39 -2.15 11.15
CA ASP A 198 -24.47 -2.38 12.27
C ASP A 198 -23.05 -2.61 11.77
N ARG A 199 -22.88 -3.39 10.69
CA ARG A 199 -21.59 -3.57 10.03
C ARG A 199 -21.06 -2.27 9.45
N LYS A 200 -21.88 -1.48 8.78
CA LYS A 200 -21.49 -0.17 8.25
C LYS A 200 -21.03 0.77 9.35
N ALA A 201 -21.74 0.79 10.48
CA ALA A 201 -21.40 1.64 11.62
C ALA A 201 -20.03 1.29 12.23
N VAL A 202 -19.66 0.00 12.25
CA VAL A 202 -18.37 -0.47 12.76
C VAL A 202 -17.25 -0.29 11.73
N LEU A 203 -17.55 -0.48 10.44
CA LEU A 203 -16.56 -0.47 9.34
C LEU A 203 -16.40 0.91 8.69
N ARG A 204 -16.56 2.00 9.45
CA ARG A 204 -16.42 3.35 8.91
C ARG A 204 -15.01 3.61 8.38
N PRO A 205 -14.87 4.22 7.19
CA PRO A 205 -13.57 4.59 6.61
C PRO A 205 -12.71 5.46 7.52
N GLU A 206 -13.33 6.29 8.35
CA GLU A 206 -12.66 7.19 9.30
C GLU A 206 -11.86 6.44 10.36
N TYR A 207 -12.23 5.19 10.67
CA TYR A 207 -11.48 4.34 11.60
C TYR A 207 -10.21 3.73 11.01
N VAL A 208 -10.04 3.81 9.69
CA VAL A 208 -8.81 3.40 8.99
C VAL A 208 -7.86 4.58 8.80
N ALA A 209 -8.38 5.79 8.64
CA ALA A 209 -7.59 6.97 8.30
C ALA A 209 -6.41 7.27 9.25
N PRO A 210 -6.51 7.08 10.57
CA PRO A 210 -5.41 7.43 11.48
C PRO A 210 -4.10 6.67 11.23
N ILE A 211 -4.14 5.38 10.91
CA ILE A 211 -2.91 4.64 10.61
C ILE A 211 -2.28 5.11 9.30
N VAL A 212 -3.09 5.42 8.28
CA VAL A 212 -2.60 5.93 6.99
C VAL A 212 -1.94 7.29 7.17
N ALA A 213 -2.54 8.19 7.94
CA ALA A 213 -1.96 9.47 8.29
C ALA A 213 -0.65 9.30 9.09
N TYR A 214 -0.62 8.42 10.10
CA TYR A 214 0.59 8.16 10.86
C TYR A 214 1.73 7.64 9.99
N LEU A 215 1.48 6.67 9.11
CA LEU A 215 2.50 6.12 8.20
C LEU A 215 2.99 7.14 7.16
N ALA A 216 2.20 8.16 6.85
CA ALA A 216 2.58 9.29 6.00
C ALA A 216 3.33 10.40 6.75
N HIS A 217 3.39 10.36 8.07
CA HIS A 217 4.06 11.38 8.87
C HIS A 217 5.58 11.15 8.91
N ARG A 218 6.37 12.24 8.83
CA ARG A 218 7.84 12.13 8.82
C ARG A 218 8.44 11.52 10.08
N GLU A 219 7.77 11.67 11.23
CA GLU A 219 8.18 11.10 12.51
C GLU A 219 7.84 9.60 12.62
N CYS A 220 7.14 9.01 11.65
CA CYS A 220 6.91 7.59 11.64
C CYS A 220 8.22 6.86 11.31
N PRO A 221 8.72 5.99 12.19
CA PRO A 221 9.97 5.28 11.97
C PRO A 221 9.81 4.08 11.03
N GLU A 222 8.57 3.71 10.70
CA GLU A 222 8.30 2.53 9.88
C GLU A 222 8.53 2.79 8.41
N SER A 223 9.21 1.87 7.76
CA SER A 223 9.31 1.74 6.31
C SER A 223 9.30 0.26 5.93
N GLY A 224 8.84 -0.07 4.72
CA GLY A 224 8.70 -1.44 4.25
C GLY A 224 7.64 -2.27 4.98
N GLY A 225 6.83 -1.64 5.83
CA GLY A 225 5.81 -2.31 6.63
C GLY A 225 4.56 -2.65 5.84
N LEU A 226 3.92 -3.78 6.20
CA LEU A 226 2.61 -4.20 5.73
C LEU A 226 1.65 -4.23 6.91
N PHE A 227 0.50 -3.55 6.79
CA PHE A 227 -0.47 -3.43 7.86
C PHE A 227 -1.87 -3.79 7.39
N GLU A 228 -2.64 -4.45 8.23
CA GLU A 228 -4.10 -4.56 8.08
C GLU A 228 -4.77 -3.56 9.02
N ALA A 229 -5.86 -2.92 8.54
CA ALA A 229 -6.57 -1.89 9.28
C ALA A 229 -8.08 -1.97 9.05
N SER A 230 -8.85 -2.04 10.12
CA SER A 230 -10.31 -2.05 10.07
C SER A 230 -10.91 -1.70 11.42
N ALA A 231 -12.01 -0.98 11.44
CA ALA A 231 -12.80 -0.74 12.66
C ALA A 231 -11.96 -0.24 13.88
N GLY A 232 -10.95 0.58 13.62
CA GLY A 232 -10.02 1.06 14.68
C GLY A 232 -9.01 0.00 15.16
N SER A 233 -8.96 -1.16 14.51
CA SER A 233 -7.99 -2.23 14.77
C SER A 233 -6.86 -2.18 13.76
N PHE A 234 -5.61 -2.23 14.22
CA PHE A 234 -4.41 -2.13 13.39
C PHE A 234 -3.47 -3.28 13.70
N LYS A 235 -2.99 -3.98 12.67
CA LYS A 235 -2.07 -5.10 12.81
C LYS A 235 -0.93 -5.00 11.81
N LYS A 236 0.30 -5.25 12.25
CA LYS A 236 1.44 -5.45 11.35
C LYS A 236 1.47 -6.89 10.87
N VAL A 237 1.64 -7.10 9.57
CA VAL A 237 1.75 -8.41 8.93
C VAL A 237 3.21 -8.66 8.55
N ARG A 238 3.67 -9.89 8.68
CA ARG A 238 5.00 -10.33 8.26
C ARG A 238 4.97 -11.75 7.72
N TRP A 239 5.95 -12.09 6.89
CA TRP A 239 6.18 -13.46 6.47
C TRP A 239 6.78 -14.29 7.61
N GLN A 240 6.50 -15.58 7.58
CA GLN A 240 7.21 -16.57 8.39
C GLN A 240 7.65 -17.72 7.48
N GLN A 241 8.76 -18.36 7.85
CA GLN A 241 9.25 -19.56 7.19
C GLN A 241 9.21 -20.71 8.18
N SER A 242 8.88 -21.92 7.70
CA SER A 242 9.02 -23.16 8.47
C SER A 242 10.48 -23.45 8.78
N ALA A 243 10.75 -24.38 9.68
CA ALA A 243 12.12 -24.89 9.90
C ALA A 243 12.69 -25.54 8.65
N GLY A 244 11.85 -26.08 7.79
CA GLY A 244 12.19 -26.64 6.49
C GLY A 244 12.77 -28.05 6.56
N LEU A 245 13.23 -28.53 5.40
CA LEU A 245 13.91 -29.80 5.20
C LEU A 245 15.33 -29.49 4.73
N ILE A 246 16.33 -30.06 5.40
CA ILE A 246 17.75 -29.97 5.02
C ILE A 246 18.18 -31.37 4.61
N LEU A 247 18.55 -31.54 3.35
CA LEU A 247 19.00 -32.80 2.78
C LEU A 247 20.53 -32.81 2.66
N ASP A 248 21.15 -34.00 2.82
CA ASP A 248 22.57 -34.17 2.56
C ASP A 248 22.88 -34.04 1.06
N THR A 249 23.54 -32.94 0.69
CA THR A 249 23.91 -32.64 -0.70
C THR A 249 25.20 -33.32 -1.16
N SER A 250 25.83 -34.13 -0.32
CA SER A 250 26.93 -35.01 -0.74
C SER A 250 26.46 -36.14 -1.68
N GLN A 251 25.16 -36.40 -1.71
CA GLN A 251 24.49 -37.33 -2.61
C GLN A 251 23.54 -36.57 -3.55
N PRO A 252 23.23 -37.13 -4.73
CA PRO A 252 22.20 -36.54 -5.60
C PRO A 252 20.83 -36.47 -4.90
N VAL A 253 20.23 -35.28 -4.88
CA VAL A 253 18.92 -35.06 -4.32
C VAL A 253 17.82 -35.22 -5.40
N GLY A 254 16.83 -36.07 -5.15
CA GLY A 254 15.75 -36.39 -6.06
C GLY A 254 14.37 -35.95 -5.56
N ILE A 255 13.38 -36.14 -6.40
CA ILE A 255 11.96 -35.79 -6.06
C ILE A 255 11.46 -36.63 -4.88
N ASP A 256 11.92 -37.89 -4.77
CA ASP A 256 11.47 -38.81 -3.72
C ASP A 256 11.97 -38.35 -2.34
N ASP A 257 13.17 -37.75 -2.25
CA ASP A 257 13.70 -37.19 -1.00
C ASP A 257 12.87 -36.05 -0.50
N VAL A 258 12.44 -35.13 -1.42
CA VAL A 258 11.55 -34.02 -1.10
C VAL A 258 10.19 -34.55 -0.67
N ALA A 259 9.65 -35.55 -1.38
CA ALA A 259 8.34 -36.15 -1.04
C ALA A 259 8.37 -36.81 0.33
N ALA A 260 9.42 -37.57 0.66
CA ALA A 260 9.60 -38.20 1.96
C ALA A 260 9.72 -37.20 3.11
N GLY A 261 10.37 -36.04 2.87
CA GLY A 261 10.57 -34.97 3.87
C GLY A 261 9.51 -33.88 3.87
N TRP A 262 8.42 -33.99 3.09
CA TRP A 262 7.42 -32.92 2.88
C TRP A 262 6.79 -32.41 4.18
N ALA A 263 6.57 -33.27 5.15
CA ALA A 263 6.04 -32.87 6.46
C ALA A 263 6.93 -31.84 7.16
N SER A 264 8.27 -32.00 7.07
CA SER A 264 9.23 -31.04 7.63
C SER A 264 9.21 -29.70 6.87
N VAL A 265 9.06 -29.71 5.54
CA VAL A 265 8.90 -28.49 4.73
C VAL A 265 7.72 -27.65 5.20
N CYS A 266 6.64 -28.31 5.66
CA CYS A 266 5.38 -27.66 6.09
C CYS A 266 5.29 -27.49 7.62
N ASP A 267 6.34 -27.77 8.39
CA ASP A 267 6.30 -27.70 9.85
C ASP A 267 6.64 -26.28 10.35
N PHE A 268 5.65 -25.60 10.90
CA PHE A 268 5.74 -24.28 11.53
C PHE A 268 5.83 -24.32 13.05
N THR A 269 6.20 -25.44 13.67
CA THR A 269 6.37 -25.53 15.13
C THR A 269 7.50 -24.66 15.65
N ALA A 270 8.54 -24.44 14.84
CA ALA A 270 9.68 -23.57 15.12
C ALA A 270 9.95 -22.60 13.95
N PRO A 271 9.05 -21.64 13.67
CA PRO A 271 9.18 -20.78 12.50
C PRO A 271 10.27 -19.72 12.68
N SER A 272 10.91 -19.33 11.58
CA SER A 272 11.74 -18.14 11.49
C SER A 272 11.00 -16.97 10.83
N TYR A 273 11.52 -15.75 11.03
CA TYR A 273 10.87 -14.52 10.58
C TYR A 273 11.88 -13.58 9.89
N PRO A 274 12.47 -13.98 8.76
CA PRO A 274 13.49 -13.17 8.10
C PRO A 274 12.91 -11.82 7.69
N SER A 275 13.63 -10.77 8.02
CA SER A 275 13.26 -9.38 7.71
C SER A 275 13.88 -8.90 6.39
N GLU A 276 14.97 -9.56 5.96
CA GLU A 276 15.75 -9.22 4.77
C GLU A 276 16.00 -10.44 3.88
N MET A 277 16.20 -10.16 2.58
CA MET A 277 16.52 -11.21 1.60
C MET A 277 17.79 -12.00 1.99
N ARG A 278 18.84 -11.32 2.49
CA ARG A 278 20.09 -11.98 2.90
C ARG A 278 19.87 -12.94 4.06
N GLU A 279 19.07 -12.54 5.05
CA GLU A 279 18.72 -13.40 6.19
C GLU A 279 17.97 -14.65 5.72
N SER A 280 16.97 -14.48 4.85
CA SER A 280 16.23 -15.58 4.25
C SER A 280 17.13 -16.55 3.48
N LEU A 281 18.02 -16.02 2.63
CA LEU A 281 18.95 -16.85 1.84
C LEU A 281 19.96 -17.60 2.72
N ARG A 282 20.49 -16.95 3.76
CA ARG A 282 21.41 -17.59 4.71
C ARG A 282 20.77 -18.80 5.37
N GLY A 283 19.52 -18.67 5.82
CA GLY A 283 18.78 -19.80 6.41
C GLY A 283 18.65 -21.02 5.47
N LEU A 284 18.77 -20.83 4.15
CA LEU A 284 18.71 -21.91 3.18
C LEU A 284 20.06 -22.60 2.93
N TYR A 285 21.19 -21.88 2.95
CA TYR A 285 22.47 -22.44 2.56
C TYR A 285 23.49 -22.62 3.70
N GLU A 286 23.43 -21.79 4.77
CA GLU A 286 24.39 -21.91 5.90
C GLU A 286 24.38 -23.29 6.58
N PRO A 287 23.23 -24.00 6.71
CA PRO A 287 23.25 -25.37 7.26
C PRO A 287 24.14 -26.33 6.49
N HIS A 288 24.37 -26.10 5.19
CA HIS A 288 25.25 -26.92 4.35
C HIS A 288 26.73 -26.52 4.45
N LEU A 289 27.06 -25.36 5.02
CA LEU A 289 28.43 -24.90 5.23
C LEU A 289 29.02 -25.35 6.57
N LEU A 290 28.15 -25.71 7.53
CA LEU A 290 28.53 -26.08 8.89
C LEU A 290 28.61 -27.58 9.12
N SER A 291 28.43 -28.39 8.06
CA SER A 291 28.53 -29.88 8.11
C SER A 291 29.93 -30.33 7.80
N ASP A 292 30.93 -29.95 8.64
CA ASP A 292 32.25 -30.57 8.72
C ASP A 292 32.38 -31.43 9.97
#